data_90587213eeaa6e7a01347138d75339e3
#
_entry.id   90587213eeaa6e7a01347138d75339e3
#
_cell.length_a   1.000
_cell.length_b   1.000
_cell.length_c   1.000
_cell.angle_alpha   90.00
_cell.angle_beta   90.00
_cell.angle_gamma   90.00
#
_symmetry.space_group_name_H-M   'P 1'
#
loop_
_entity.id
_entity.type
_entity.pdbx_description
1 polymer ?
#
loop_
_entity_poly.entity_id
_entity_poly.type
_entity_poly.pdbx_seq_one_letter_code
_entity_poly.pdbx_strand_id
1 'polypeptide(L)'
;MDNILIILSGLIYTNKIMYNQAYKLSHYLKSNVTIKTLQVIKEQDVEDNNIIIFMFPISSQTIPSCMLEYMKNNETLMNHKTIYSVLYCDEYETDYCDYADEILSLYCKKTHAQYKGSLKIGAYFLLNHIPYTWRVANTLKSFASNIRKTKESALDITFFSKAPLLQMGGK
;
A
#
# COMPACT_ATOMS: atom_id res chain seq x y z
N MET A 1 -16.13 -6.23 -14.28
CA MET A 1 -15.84 -5.43 -13.08
C MET A 1 -14.72 -6.16 -12.39
N ASP A 2 -13.60 -5.51 -12.13
CA ASP A 2 -12.43 -6.20 -11.57
C ASP A 2 -12.68 -6.55 -10.11
N ASN A 3 -12.36 -7.79 -9.73
CA ASN A 3 -12.34 -8.24 -8.36
C ASN A 3 -11.01 -7.81 -7.73
N ILE A 4 -11.05 -7.17 -6.58
CA ILE A 4 -9.90 -6.60 -5.90
C ILE A 4 -9.74 -7.20 -4.52
N LEU A 5 -8.56 -7.70 -4.20
CA LEU A 5 -8.21 -8.19 -2.88
C LEU A 5 -7.23 -7.21 -2.21
N ILE A 6 -7.60 -6.72 -1.04
CA ILE A 6 -6.71 -5.95 -0.16
C ILE A 6 -6.17 -6.87 0.92
N ILE A 7 -4.86 -7.03 0.98
CA ILE A 7 -4.16 -7.88 1.95
C ILE A 7 -3.46 -6.99 2.98
N LEU A 8 -3.85 -7.14 4.24
CA LEU A 8 -3.31 -6.38 5.35
C LEU A 8 -2.28 -7.19 6.15
N SER A 9 -1.14 -6.57 6.42
CA SER A 9 -0.15 -7.10 7.35
C SER A 9 0.26 -6.03 8.35
N GLY A 10 0.31 -6.38 9.64
CA GLY A 10 0.77 -5.47 10.71
C GLY A 10 0.42 -5.97 12.10
N LEU A 11 0.96 -5.34 13.11
CA LEU A 11 0.64 -5.58 14.52
C LEU A 11 -0.76 -5.04 14.87
N ILE A 12 -1.36 -5.53 15.95
CA ILE A 12 -2.78 -5.29 16.33
C ILE A 12 -3.19 -3.80 16.31
N TYR A 13 -2.33 -2.88 16.78
CA TYR A 13 -2.64 -1.44 16.78
C TYR A 13 -2.54 -0.80 15.41
N THR A 14 -1.54 -1.19 14.62
CA THR A 14 -1.36 -0.77 13.22
C THR A 14 -2.52 -1.28 12.35
N ASN A 15 -3.03 -2.48 12.64
CA ASN A 15 -4.14 -3.08 11.92
C ASN A 15 -5.42 -2.21 11.97
N LYS A 16 -5.74 -1.56 13.10
CA LYS A 16 -6.94 -0.71 13.17
C LYS A 16 -6.85 0.50 12.23
N ILE A 17 -5.69 1.16 12.20
CA ILE A 17 -5.47 2.31 11.31
C ILE A 17 -5.50 1.86 9.85
N MET A 18 -4.76 0.81 9.52
CA MET A 18 -4.70 0.27 8.16
C MET A 18 -6.06 -0.26 7.71
N TYR A 19 -6.81 -0.95 8.58
CA TYR A 19 -8.15 -1.43 8.26
C TYR A 19 -9.10 -0.29 7.91
N ASN A 20 -9.06 0.81 8.67
CA ASN A 20 -9.84 2.01 8.37
C ASN A 20 -9.45 2.62 7.02
N GLN A 21 -8.17 2.63 6.67
CA GLN A 21 -7.71 3.13 5.37
C GLN A 21 -8.08 2.17 4.23
N ALA A 22 -7.97 0.85 4.45
CA ALA A 22 -8.43 -0.16 3.50
C ALA A 22 -9.93 -0.05 3.23
N TYR A 23 -10.73 0.15 4.27
CA TYR A 23 -12.17 0.38 4.15
C TYR A 23 -12.48 1.65 3.36
N LYS A 24 -11.79 2.77 3.62
CA LYS A 24 -11.93 3.99 2.82
C LYS A 24 -11.52 3.76 1.36
N LEU A 25 -10.41 3.06 1.14
CA LEU A 25 -9.94 2.74 -0.20
C LEU A 25 -10.97 1.89 -0.96
N SER A 26 -11.53 0.86 -0.32
CA SER A 26 -12.56 0.01 -0.93
C SER A 26 -13.78 0.81 -1.38
N HIS A 27 -14.18 1.80 -0.59
CA HIS A 27 -15.29 2.69 -0.94
C HIS A 27 -14.99 3.56 -2.17
N TYR A 28 -13.73 4.02 -2.31
CA TYR A 28 -13.31 4.82 -3.46
C TYR A 28 -13.11 3.98 -4.72
N LEU A 29 -12.78 2.70 -4.59
CA LEU A 29 -12.58 1.79 -5.73
C LEU A 29 -13.88 1.51 -6.48
N LYS A 30 -15.04 1.53 -5.82
CA LYS A 30 -16.36 1.28 -6.43
C LYS A 30 -16.43 -0.05 -7.20
N SER A 31 -15.69 -1.05 -6.77
CA SER A 31 -15.55 -2.39 -7.34
C SER A 31 -15.89 -3.44 -6.29
N ASN A 32 -15.93 -4.71 -6.68
CA ASN A 32 -16.02 -5.79 -5.72
C ASN A 32 -14.68 -5.93 -4.97
N VAL A 33 -14.62 -5.50 -3.70
CA VAL A 33 -13.41 -5.47 -2.91
C VAL A 33 -13.51 -6.38 -1.71
N THR A 34 -12.59 -7.33 -1.61
CA THR A 34 -12.41 -8.20 -0.44
C THR A 34 -11.23 -7.68 0.38
N ILE A 35 -11.39 -7.54 1.70
CA ILE A 35 -10.33 -7.13 2.62
C ILE A 35 -10.01 -8.31 3.55
N LYS A 36 -8.76 -8.74 3.57
CA LYS A 36 -8.28 -9.86 4.40
C LYS A 36 -6.99 -9.49 5.13
N THR A 37 -6.78 -10.06 6.30
CA THR A 37 -5.48 -10.04 6.97
C THR A 37 -4.72 -11.34 6.66
N LEU A 38 -3.40 -11.33 6.83
CA LEU A 38 -2.57 -12.51 6.59
C LEU A 38 -2.99 -13.75 7.39
N GLN A 39 -3.66 -13.57 8.55
CA GLN A 39 -4.07 -14.67 9.41
C GLN A 39 -5.32 -15.42 8.89
N VAL A 40 -6.12 -14.79 8.03
CA VAL A 40 -7.41 -15.36 7.61
C VAL A 40 -7.55 -15.50 6.08
N ILE A 41 -6.54 -15.05 5.33
CA ILE A 41 -6.55 -15.15 3.87
C ILE A 41 -6.39 -16.62 3.45
N LYS A 42 -7.11 -17.01 2.40
CA LYS A 42 -7.02 -18.33 1.77
C LYS A 42 -6.54 -18.21 0.33
N GLU A 43 -6.02 -19.29 -0.24
CA GLU A 43 -5.60 -19.34 -1.65
C GLU A 43 -6.74 -18.93 -2.59
N GLN A 44 -7.96 -19.39 -2.33
CA GLN A 44 -9.14 -19.04 -3.11
C GLN A 44 -9.39 -17.53 -3.16
N ASP A 45 -9.13 -16.81 -2.05
CA ASP A 45 -9.27 -15.34 -2.04
C ASP A 45 -8.31 -14.68 -3.05
N VAL A 46 -7.12 -15.27 -3.26
CA VAL A 46 -6.15 -14.78 -4.25
C VAL A 46 -6.57 -15.15 -5.66
N GLU A 47 -7.01 -16.40 -5.87
CA GLU A 47 -7.44 -16.88 -7.19
C GLU A 47 -8.60 -16.08 -7.75
N ASP A 48 -9.60 -15.76 -6.92
CA ASP A 48 -10.83 -15.06 -7.31
C ASP A 48 -10.61 -13.58 -7.65
N ASN A 49 -9.43 -13.04 -7.38
CA ASN A 49 -9.15 -11.61 -7.55
C ASN A 49 -8.02 -11.36 -8.56
N ASN A 50 -8.23 -10.45 -9.51
CA ASN A 50 -7.25 -10.09 -10.55
C ASN A 50 -6.30 -8.97 -10.09
N ILE A 51 -6.76 -8.12 -9.18
CA ILE A 51 -5.98 -7.02 -8.63
C ILE A 51 -5.72 -7.30 -7.14
N ILE A 52 -4.46 -7.25 -6.74
CA ILE A 52 -4.02 -7.43 -5.37
C ILE A 52 -3.43 -6.11 -4.86
N ILE A 53 -3.85 -5.68 -3.68
CA ILE A 53 -3.29 -4.50 -3.02
C ILE A 53 -2.67 -4.94 -1.70
N PHE A 54 -1.35 -4.89 -1.62
CA PHE A 54 -0.63 -5.12 -0.38
C PHE A 54 -0.64 -3.85 0.47
N MET A 55 -1.04 -3.95 1.74
CA MET A 55 -1.02 -2.84 2.69
C MET A 55 -0.28 -3.27 3.96
N PHE A 56 0.85 -2.64 4.25
CA PHE A 56 1.67 -2.99 5.41
C PHE A 56 2.55 -1.84 5.88
N PRO A 57 2.91 -1.84 7.17
CA PRO A 57 3.88 -0.89 7.70
C PRO A 57 5.29 -1.32 7.34
N ILE A 58 6.13 -0.33 7.05
CA ILE A 58 7.57 -0.51 6.90
C ILE A 58 8.22 -0.34 8.27
N SER A 59 9.00 -1.31 8.67
CA SER A 59 9.83 -1.26 9.88
C SER A 59 11.28 -1.49 9.50
N SER A 60 12.17 -0.61 9.97
CA SER A 60 13.60 -0.68 9.64
C SER A 60 13.87 -0.78 8.13
N GLN A 61 13.14 -0.01 7.34
CA GLN A 61 13.24 0.08 5.87
C GLN A 61 12.90 -1.22 5.11
N THR A 62 12.31 -2.21 5.76
CA THR A 62 12.04 -3.52 5.16
C THR A 62 10.56 -3.89 5.20
N ILE A 63 10.19 -4.83 4.34
CA ILE A 63 8.89 -5.51 4.35
C ILE A 63 8.82 -6.40 5.61
N PRO A 64 7.70 -6.43 6.36
CA PRO A 64 7.53 -7.31 7.50
C PRO A 64 7.77 -8.78 7.13
N SER A 65 8.46 -9.54 7.99
CA SER A 65 8.80 -10.94 7.74
C SER A 65 7.59 -11.82 7.41
N CYS A 66 6.47 -11.60 8.10
CA CYS A 66 5.22 -12.32 7.83
C CYS A 66 4.67 -12.04 6.42
N MET A 67 4.85 -10.82 5.89
CA MET A 67 4.47 -10.50 4.51
C MET A 67 5.43 -11.14 3.51
N LEU A 68 6.75 -11.12 3.79
CA LEU A 68 7.74 -11.79 2.95
C LEU A 68 7.50 -13.30 2.88
N GLU A 69 7.18 -13.93 4.01
CA GLU A 69 6.83 -15.35 4.07
C GLU A 69 5.56 -15.65 3.27
N TYR A 70 4.52 -14.83 3.43
CA TYR A 70 3.29 -14.94 2.64
C TYR A 70 3.58 -14.82 1.14
N MET A 71 4.33 -13.81 0.74
CA MET A 71 4.71 -13.60 -0.66
C MET A 71 5.46 -14.82 -1.22
N LYS A 72 6.44 -15.34 -0.47
CA LYS A 72 7.22 -16.53 -0.86
C LYS A 72 6.34 -17.78 -1.04
N ASN A 73 5.42 -18.01 -0.12
CA ASN A 73 4.57 -19.21 -0.14
C ASN A 73 3.47 -19.14 -1.22
N ASN A 74 3.17 -17.96 -1.75
CA ASN A 74 2.11 -17.75 -2.73
C ASN A 74 2.63 -17.25 -4.10
N GLU A 75 3.92 -17.46 -4.42
CA GLU A 75 4.52 -16.98 -5.67
C GLU A 75 3.74 -17.42 -6.92
N THR A 76 3.30 -18.66 -6.95
CA THR A 76 2.56 -19.23 -8.10
C THR A 76 1.18 -18.60 -8.30
N LEU A 77 0.52 -18.20 -7.23
CA LEU A 77 -0.80 -17.57 -7.26
C LEU A 77 -0.77 -16.12 -7.78
N MET A 78 0.41 -15.50 -7.77
CA MET A 78 0.58 -14.11 -8.22
C MET A 78 0.74 -13.98 -9.75
N ASN A 79 0.92 -15.08 -10.44
CA ASN A 79 1.10 -15.07 -11.90
C ASN A 79 -0.06 -14.34 -12.59
N HIS A 80 0.28 -13.42 -13.51
CA HIS A 80 -0.65 -12.57 -14.26
C HIS A 80 -1.54 -11.62 -13.42
N LYS A 81 -1.34 -11.54 -12.10
CA LYS A 81 -2.07 -10.57 -11.26
C LYS A 81 -1.53 -9.16 -11.46
N THR A 82 -2.39 -8.16 -11.29
CA THR A 82 -1.99 -6.76 -11.19
C THR A 82 -1.80 -6.40 -9.72
N ILE A 83 -0.63 -5.90 -9.35
CA ILE A 83 -0.26 -5.65 -7.96
C ILE A 83 -0.03 -4.17 -7.73
N TYR A 84 -0.64 -3.64 -6.68
CA TYR A 84 -0.40 -2.33 -6.09
C TYR A 84 0.02 -2.48 -4.63
N SER A 85 0.58 -1.42 -4.04
CA SER A 85 0.86 -1.41 -2.61
C SER A 85 0.50 -0.10 -1.94
N VAL A 86 0.19 -0.16 -0.64
CA VAL A 86 0.11 0.98 0.26
C VAL A 86 1.09 0.75 1.39
N LEU A 87 2.13 1.56 1.44
CA LEU A 87 3.26 1.43 2.35
C LEU A 87 3.18 2.52 3.41
N TYR A 88 3.26 2.13 4.67
CA TYR A 88 3.20 3.04 5.81
C TYR A 88 4.55 3.06 6.51
N CYS A 89 5.12 4.23 6.75
CA CYS A 89 6.31 4.36 7.58
C CYS A 89 6.09 5.31 8.77
N ASP A 90 6.80 5.05 9.86
CA ASP A 90 6.78 5.88 11.05
C ASP A 90 7.49 7.22 10.84
N GLU A 91 8.42 7.25 9.91
CA GLU A 91 9.17 8.45 9.57
C GLU A 91 8.29 9.49 8.88
N TYR A 92 8.64 10.75 9.02
CA TYR A 92 7.91 11.87 8.38
C TYR A 92 8.02 11.84 6.86
N GLU A 93 9.11 11.30 6.34
CA GLU A 93 9.40 11.16 4.92
C GLU A 93 9.10 9.73 4.42
N THR A 94 8.87 9.61 3.12
CA THR A 94 8.48 8.34 2.49
C THR A 94 9.64 7.61 1.85
N ASP A 95 10.83 8.17 1.84
CA ASP A 95 12.04 7.58 1.23
C ASP A 95 12.38 6.21 1.87
N TYR A 96 11.99 6.01 3.13
CA TYR A 96 12.09 4.72 3.83
C TYR A 96 11.25 3.60 3.19
N CYS A 97 10.27 3.95 2.38
CA CYS A 97 9.45 2.98 1.65
C CYS A 97 10.07 2.53 0.32
N ASP A 98 11.12 3.20 -0.17
CA ASP A 98 11.66 2.97 -1.52
C ASP A 98 12.23 1.56 -1.67
N TYR A 99 12.94 1.07 -0.65
CA TYR A 99 13.45 -0.30 -0.64
C TYR A 99 12.35 -1.36 -0.72
N ALA A 100 11.27 -1.18 0.03
CA ALA A 100 10.14 -2.10 -0.01
C ALA A 100 9.42 -2.05 -1.37
N ASP A 101 9.33 -0.88 -1.96
CA ASP A 101 8.75 -0.68 -3.29
C ASP A 101 9.57 -1.39 -4.38
N GLU A 102 10.91 -1.30 -4.29
CA GLU A 102 11.83 -2.02 -5.18
C GLU A 102 11.71 -3.54 -5.01
N ILE A 103 11.67 -4.05 -3.77
CA ILE A 103 11.49 -5.48 -3.48
C ILE A 103 10.18 -5.98 -4.09
N LEU A 104 9.08 -5.23 -3.96
CA LEU A 104 7.79 -5.58 -4.58
C LEU A 104 7.89 -5.62 -6.10
N SER A 105 8.58 -4.67 -6.71
CA SER A 105 8.82 -4.65 -8.16
C SER A 105 9.59 -5.89 -8.62
N LEU A 106 10.66 -6.27 -7.91
CA LEU A 106 11.47 -7.45 -8.20
C LEU A 106 10.65 -8.75 -8.00
N TYR A 107 9.87 -8.81 -6.92
CA TYR A 107 8.96 -9.92 -6.66
C TYR A 107 7.95 -10.12 -7.81
N CYS A 108 7.33 -9.03 -8.27
CA CYS A 108 6.38 -9.11 -9.38
C CYS A 108 7.03 -9.56 -10.68
N LYS A 109 8.28 -9.12 -10.97
CA LYS A 109 9.04 -9.62 -12.11
C LYS A 109 9.29 -11.13 -12.00
N LYS A 110 9.67 -11.62 -10.81
CA LYS A 110 9.91 -13.04 -10.55
C LYS A 110 8.65 -13.90 -10.74
N THR A 111 7.51 -13.41 -10.30
CA THR A 111 6.23 -14.13 -10.32
C THR A 111 5.41 -13.91 -11.60
N HIS A 112 5.95 -13.17 -12.57
CA HIS A 112 5.24 -12.76 -13.79
C HIS A 112 3.95 -11.96 -13.51
N ALA A 113 3.89 -11.27 -12.35
CA ALA A 113 2.85 -10.31 -12.02
C ALA A 113 3.19 -8.92 -12.59
N GLN A 114 2.18 -8.06 -12.69
CA GLN A 114 2.37 -6.67 -13.12
C GLN A 114 2.37 -5.74 -11.91
N TYR A 115 3.54 -5.23 -11.51
CA TYR A 115 3.58 -4.18 -10.51
C TYR A 115 3.20 -2.84 -11.13
N LYS A 116 2.19 -2.19 -10.56
CA LYS A 116 1.67 -0.89 -11.03
C LYS A 116 2.00 0.25 -10.08
N GLY A 117 2.79 -0.02 -9.03
CA GLY A 117 3.34 0.98 -8.13
C GLY A 117 2.62 1.10 -6.80
N SER A 118 2.95 2.16 -6.07
CA SER A 118 2.60 2.32 -4.68
C SER A 118 1.96 3.66 -4.33
N LEU A 119 1.30 3.67 -3.17
CA LEU A 119 1.03 4.84 -2.36
C LEU A 119 1.87 4.74 -1.09
N LYS A 120 2.79 5.68 -0.88
CA LYS A 120 3.65 5.76 0.30
C LYS A 120 3.11 6.80 1.27
N ILE A 121 2.97 6.44 2.55
CA ILE A 121 2.40 7.29 3.60
C ILE A 121 3.39 7.38 4.75
N GLY A 122 4.02 8.55 4.90
CA GLY A 122 4.89 8.87 6.03
C GLY A 122 4.10 9.25 7.29
N ALA A 123 4.74 9.22 8.45
CA ALA A 123 4.14 9.59 9.74
C ALA A 123 2.74 8.98 9.97
N TYR A 124 2.58 7.68 9.72
CA TYR A 124 1.25 7.06 9.76
C TYR A 124 0.58 7.15 11.12
N PHE A 125 1.33 7.30 12.22
CA PHE A 125 0.81 7.54 13.57
C PHE A 125 0.02 8.84 13.68
N LEU A 126 0.21 9.79 12.77
CA LEU A 126 -0.53 11.06 12.69
C LEU A 126 -1.82 10.98 11.87
N LEU A 127 -2.19 9.80 11.39
CA LEU A 127 -3.41 9.60 10.58
C LEU A 127 -4.73 9.95 11.29
N ASN A 128 -4.69 10.12 12.61
CA ASN A 128 -5.82 10.61 13.40
C ASN A 128 -5.89 12.16 13.52
N HIS A 129 -4.87 12.89 13.04
CA HIS A 129 -4.85 14.37 13.05
C HIS A 129 -5.56 14.93 11.81
N ILE A 130 -6.55 15.79 12.02
CA ILE A 130 -7.51 16.22 10.98
C ILE A 130 -6.87 16.74 9.69
N PRO A 131 -5.88 17.68 9.69
CA PRO A 131 -5.32 18.17 8.43
C PRO A 131 -4.63 17.07 7.62
N TYR A 132 -3.90 16.17 8.27
CA TYR A 132 -3.18 15.09 7.64
C TYR A 132 -4.14 14.02 7.11
N THR A 133 -5.15 13.66 7.90
CA THR A 133 -6.20 12.71 7.50
C THR A 133 -6.91 13.15 6.21
N TRP A 134 -7.18 14.44 6.05
CA TRP A 134 -7.80 14.97 4.84
C TRP A 134 -6.90 14.85 3.60
N ARG A 135 -5.61 15.15 3.74
CA ARG A 135 -4.63 14.96 2.66
C ARG A 135 -4.55 13.49 2.23
N VAL A 136 -4.42 12.59 3.20
CA VAL A 136 -4.39 11.15 2.95
C VAL A 136 -5.66 10.67 2.25
N ALA A 137 -6.84 11.12 2.68
CA ALA A 137 -8.11 10.77 2.05
C ALA A 137 -8.17 11.20 0.57
N ASN A 138 -7.69 12.40 0.24
CA ASN A 138 -7.66 12.87 -1.14
C ASN A 138 -6.67 12.07 -2.01
N THR A 139 -5.51 11.71 -1.45
CA THR A 139 -4.53 10.90 -2.18
C THR A 139 -5.02 9.46 -2.36
N LEU A 140 -5.71 8.89 -1.36
CA LEU A 140 -6.39 7.59 -1.52
C LEU A 140 -7.43 7.60 -2.64
N LYS A 141 -8.18 8.71 -2.81
CA LYS A 141 -9.11 8.86 -3.96
C LYS A 141 -8.38 8.87 -5.29
N SER A 142 -7.25 9.57 -5.37
CA SER A 142 -6.41 9.61 -6.56
C SER A 142 -5.82 8.22 -6.86
N PHE A 143 -5.32 7.53 -5.84
CA PHE A 143 -4.81 6.17 -5.94
C PHE A 143 -5.89 5.19 -6.43
N ALA A 144 -7.08 5.23 -5.83
CA ALA A 144 -8.23 4.44 -6.28
C ALA A 144 -8.61 4.74 -7.75
N SER A 145 -8.51 6.00 -8.17
CA SER A 145 -8.74 6.37 -9.58
C SER A 145 -7.70 5.76 -10.52
N ASN A 146 -6.42 5.70 -10.12
CA ASN A 146 -5.37 5.05 -10.91
C ASN A 146 -5.60 3.54 -11.01
N ILE A 147 -5.94 2.88 -9.89
CA ILE A 147 -6.25 1.45 -9.86
C ILE A 147 -7.41 1.12 -10.82
N ARG A 148 -8.53 1.87 -10.74
CA ARG A 148 -9.69 1.65 -11.63
C ARG A 148 -9.36 1.80 -13.11
N LYS A 149 -8.33 2.55 -13.45
CA LYS A 149 -7.87 2.76 -14.84
C LYS A 149 -6.70 1.85 -15.18
N THR A 150 -6.30 0.98 -14.27
CA THR A 150 -5.12 0.11 -14.36
C THR A 150 -3.83 0.88 -14.73
N LYS A 151 -3.74 2.13 -14.24
CA LYS A 151 -2.60 3.01 -14.47
C LYS A 151 -1.51 2.79 -13.42
N GLU A 152 -0.29 3.08 -13.80
CA GLU A 152 0.81 3.19 -12.85
C GLU A 152 0.55 4.28 -11.82
N SER A 153 1.00 4.05 -10.60
CA SER A 153 0.80 4.94 -9.47
C SER A 153 2.08 5.04 -8.65
N ALA A 154 2.66 6.23 -8.62
CA ALA A 154 3.77 6.58 -7.74
C ALA A 154 3.32 7.82 -6.95
N LEU A 155 2.60 7.58 -5.85
CA LEU A 155 2.08 8.62 -4.99
C LEU A 155 2.76 8.55 -3.62
N ASP A 156 3.12 9.72 -3.10
CA ASP A 156 3.67 9.84 -1.76
C ASP A 156 2.97 10.93 -0.95
N ILE A 157 2.92 10.75 0.35
CA ILE A 157 2.41 11.72 1.29
C ILE A 157 3.39 11.83 2.44
N THR A 158 4.05 12.96 2.54
CA THR A 158 4.87 13.34 3.69
C THR A 158 4.07 14.23 4.64
N PHE A 159 4.37 14.19 5.92
CA PHE A 159 3.70 15.08 6.89
C PHE A 159 4.07 16.54 6.65
N PHE A 160 5.35 16.82 6.43
CA PHE A 160 5.82 18.13 6.03
C PHE A 160 5.94 18.21 4.51
N SER A 161 5.47 19.32 3.91
CA SER A 161 5.75 19.52 2.48
C SER A 161 7.26 19.82 2.34
N LYS A 162 7.93 19.16 1.40
CA LYS A 162 9.37 19.38 1.11
C LYS A 162 9.71 20.84 0.74
N ALA A 163 8.72 21.67 0.43
CA ALA A 163 8.90 23.04 -0.04
C ALA A 163 9.44 24.07 0.99
N PRO A 164 9.14 24.01 2.31
CA PRO A 164 9.65 25.00 3.26
C PRO A 164 11.10 24.82 3.67
N LEU A 165 11.66 23.61 3.61
CA LEU A 165 13.03 23.32 4.09
C LEU A 165 14.12 23.81 3.13
N LEU A 166 13.85 23.89 1.84
CA LEU A 166 14.78 24.40 0.84
C LEU A 166 14.96 25.93 0.86
N GLN A 167 14.04 26.67 1.48
CA GLN A 167 14.13 28.13 1.58
C GLN A 167 14.86 28.64 2.83
N MET A 168 15.14 27.78 3.81
CA MET A 168 15.85 28.16 5.04
C MET A 168 17.36 27.94 4.99
N GLY A 169 17.89 27.32 3.93
CA GLY A 169 19.32 27.01 3.76
C GLY A 169 20.13 28.02 2.92
N GLY A 170 19.58 29.17 2.60
CA GLY A 170 20.25 30.19 1.78
C GLY A 170 20.30 31.55 2.44
N LYS A 171 21.21 31.74 3.41
CA LYS A 171 21.82 33.03 3.75
C LYS A 171 23.18 32.80 4.36
#